data_5e6cd814df2a8d19456a92f12a1173fd
#
_entry.id   5e6cd814df2a8d19456a92f12a1173fd
#
_cell.length_a   1.000
_cell.length_b   1.000
_cell.length_c   1.000
_cell.angle_alpha   90.00
_cell.angle_beta   90.00
_cell.angle_gamma   90.00
#
_symmetry.space_group_name_H-M   'P 1'
#
loop_
_entity.id
_entity.type
_entity.pdbx_description
1 polymer ?
#
loop_
_entity_poly.entity_id
_entity_poly.type
_entity_poly.pdbx_seq_one_letter_code
_entity_poly.pdbx_strand_id
1 'polypeptide(L)'
;MKTLKRTWADISLDNLEYNYRSIRTHLPSGTRFLGVMKADAYGHGAVPVSRALADLGAEYLAVSNLEEAVQIRRGEVRLPILILGYTPAEFAANMIFLDITQEVHSLAYAQ
;
A
#
# COMPACT_ATOMS: atom_id res chain seq x y z
N MET A 1 -10.67 12.62 25.26
CA MET A 1 -11.87 11.87 25.70
C MET A 1 -11.59 10.38 25.55
N LYS A 2 -11.81 9.60 26.59
CA LYS A 2 -11.69 8.14 26.49
C LYS A 2 -12.85 7.59 25.66
N THR A 3 -12.55 6.93 24.56
CA THR A 3 -13.58 6.25 23.76
C THR A 3 -13.95 4.93 24.41
N LEU A 4 -15.24 4.71 24.64
CA LEU A 4 -15.73 3.43 25.13
C LEU A 4 -15.64 2.40 24.00
N LYS A 5 -14.73 1.43 24.13
CA LYS A 5 -14.55 0.34 23.16
C LYS A 5 -15.48 -0.82 23.54
N ARG A 6 -16.36 -1.20 22.62
CA ARG A 6 -17.20 -2.40 22.76
C ARG A 6 -16.67 -3.56 21.92
N THR A 7 -16.12 -3.24 20.76
CA THR A 7 -15.55 -4.21 19.82
C THR A 7 -14.34 -3.60 19.16
N TRP A 8 -13.29 -4.37 18.98
CA TRP A 8 -12.09 -3.94 18.28
C TRP A 8 -11.39 -5.15 17.67
N ALA A 9 -10.49 -4.89 16.72
CA ALA A 9 -9.58 -5.89 16.18
C ALA A 9 -8.16 -5.58 16.68
N ASP A 10 -7.50 -6.60 17.19
CA ASP A 10 -6.08 -6.54 17.53
C ASP A 10 -5.25 -7.05 16.36
N ILE A 11 -4.36 -6.22 15.83
CA ILE A 11 -3.49 -6.57 14.71
C ILE A 11 -2.09 -6.78 15.24
N SER A 12 -1.55 -7.97 15.03
CA SER A 12 -0.19 -8.33 15.42
C SER A 12 0.78 -8.04 14.27
N LEU A 13 1.61 -7.01 14.40
CA LEU A 13 2.68 -6.73 13.45
C LEU A 13 3.79 -7.79 13.52
N ASP A 14 4.00 -8.43 14.66
CA ASP A 14 4.96 -9.54 14.80
C ASP A 14 4.53 -10.74 13.95
N ASN A 15 3.24 -11.09 13.97
CA ASN A 15 2.70 -12.13 13.12
C ASN A 15 2.76 -11.76 11.63
N LEU A 16 2.53 -10.49 11.29
CA LEU A 16 2.70 -9.98 9.93
C LEU A 16 4.16 -10.16 9.46
N GLU A 17 5.11 -9.79 10.28
CA GLU A 17 6.53 -9.97 10.00
C GLU A 17 6.88 -11.44 9.78
N TYR A 18 6.42 -12.31 10.67
CA TYR A 18 6.63 -13.75 10.53
C TYR A 18 6.09 -14.27 9.19
N ASN A 19 4.87 -13.91 8.85
CA ASN A 19 4.24 -14.30 7.59
C ASN A 19 4.99 -13.75 6.38
N TYR A 20 5.38 -12.48 6.41
CA TYR A 20 6.17 -11.86 5.35
C TYR A 20 7.48 -12.60 5.13
N ARG A 21 8.25 -12.86 6.19
CA ARG A 21 9.52 -13.57 6.11
C ARG A 21 9.33 -14.99 5.60
N SER A 22 8.29 -15.69 6.06
CA SER A 22 7.97 -17.03 5.60
C SER A 22 7.68 -17.05 4.09
N ILE A 23 6.87 -16.12 3.58
CA ILE A 23 6.59 -15.99 2.14
C ILE A 23 7.88 -15.72 1.38
N ARG A 24 8.71 -14.78 1.85
CA ARG A 24 9.99 -14.43 1.20
C ARG A 24 10.92 -15.62 1.03
N THR A 25 10.98 -16.51 2.02
CA THR A 25 11.85 -17.70 1.94
C THR A 25 11.43 -18.69 0.85
N HIS A 26 10.16 -18.66 0.43
CA HIS A 26 9.64 -19.52 -0.62
C HIS A 26 9.72 -18.90 -2.02
N LEU A 27 10.12 -17.63 -2.12
CA LEU A 27 10.25 -16.95 -3.41
C LEU A 27 11.65 -17.15 -3.99
N PRO A 28 11.77 -17.31 -5.33
CA PRO A 28 13.08 -17.33 -5.99
C PRO A 28 13.86 -16.05 -5.71
N SER A 29 15.19 -16.17 -5.69
CA SER A 29 16.09 -15.02 -5.57
C SER A 29 15.80 -13.99 -6.67
N GLY A 30 15.74 -12.71 -6.30
CA GLY A 30 15.44 -11.62 -7.21
C GLY A 30 13.95 -11.32 -7.40
N THR A 31 13.05 -12.14 -6.87
CA THR A 31 11.62 -11.82 -6.87
C THR A 31 11.35 -10.65 -5.93
N ARG A 32 10.70 -9.60 -6.44
CA ARG A 32 10.28 -8.45 -5.64
C ARG A 32 8.90 -8.69 -5.03
N PHE A 33 8.68 -8.09 -3.89
CA PHE A 33 7.43 -8.21 -3.15
C PHE A 33 6.61 -6.93 -3.29
N LEU A 34 5.34 -7.09 -3.67
CA LEU A 34 4.37 -6.00 -3.75
C LEU A 34 3.26 -6.28 -2.74
N GLY A 35 3.11 -5.41 -1.74
CA GLY A 35 2.04 -5.51 -0.75
C GLY A 35 0.79 -4.77 -1.19
N VAL A 36 -0.36 -5.45 -1.21
CA VAL A 36 -1.64 -4.83 -1.59
C VAL A 36 -2.32 -4.27 -0.35
N MET A 37 -2.43 -2.94 -0.29
CA MET A 37 -2.93 -2.18 0.87
C MET A 37 -4.35 -1.65 0.69
N LYS A 38 -5.04 -2.01 -0.39
CA LYS A 38 -6.41 -1.55 -0.66
C LYS A 38 -7.36 -1.86 0.49
N ALA A 39 -8.45 -1.09 0.59
CA ALA A 39 -9.47 -1.24 1.62
C ALA A 39 -8.86 -1.23 3.04
N ASP A 40 -7.96 -0.28 3.31
CA ASP A 40 -7.25 -0.14 4.58
C ASP A 40 -6.50 -1.42 4.98
N ALA A 41 -5.82 -2.06 4.01
CA ALA A 41 -5.19 -3.38 4.17
C ALA A 41 -6.20 -4.43 4.69
N TYR A 42 -7.41 -4.41 4.12
CA TYR A 42 -8.55 -5.25 4.56
C TYR A 42 -8.84 -5.13 6.06
N GLY A 43 -8.80 -3.90 6.59
CA GLY A 43 -9.07 -3.62 7.98
C GLY A 43 -7.89 -3.80 8.94
N HIS A 44 -6.71 -4.20 8.42
CA HIS A 44 -5.50 -4.32 9.25
C HIS A 44 -4.81 -2.97 9.50
N GLY A 45 -5.22 -1.92 8.79
CA GLY A 45 -4.61 -0.59 8.88
C GLY A 45 -3.51 -0.40 7.83
N ALA A 46 -3.84 0.33 6.74
CA ALA A 46 -2.93 0.50 5.60
C ALA A 46 -1.61 1.17 6.00
N VAL A 47 -1.65 2.21 6.83
CA VAL A 47 -0.43 2.94 7.21
C VAL A 47 0.48 2.11 8.11
N PRO A 48 0.03 1.52 9.23
CA PRO A 48 0.90 0.68 10.06
C PRO A 48 1.47 -0.53 9.31
N VAL A 49 0.65 -1.21 8.51
CA VAL A 49 1.10 -2.37 7.72
C VAL A 49 2.11 -1.94 6.66
N SER A 50 1.86 -0.82 5.95
CA SER A 50 2.79 -0.29 4.95
C SER A 50 4.15 0.08 5.56
N ARG A 51 4.16 0.70 6.75
CA ARG A 51 5.39 0.99 7.48
C ARG A 51 6.16 -0.27 7.85
N ALA A 52 5.46 -1.27 8.38
CA ALA A 52 6.07 -2.56 8.72
C ALA A 52 6.67 -3.23 7.48
N LEU A 53 5.96 -3.26 6.37
CA LEU A 53 6.47 -3.83 5.12
C LEU A 53 7.68 -3.06 4.57
N ALA A 54 7.68 -1.73 4.68
CA ALA A 54 8.83 -0.91 4.29
C ALA A 54 10.08 -1.26 5.11
N ASP A 55 9.92 -1.36 6.42
CA ASP A 55 11.01 -1.72 7.33
C ASP A 55 11.53 -3.14 7.09
N LEU A 56 10.66 -4.04 6.65
CA LEU A 56 11.00 -5.43 6.32
C LEU A 56 11.65 -5.58 4.93
N GLY A 57 11.65 -4.54 4.11
CA GLY A 57 12.30 -4.54 2.80
C GLY A 57 11.38 -4.92 1.64
N ALA A 58 10.06 -4.79 1.77
CA ALA A 58 9.15 -4.87 0.63
C ALA A 58 9.53 -3.78 -0.40
N GLU A 59 9.36 -4.08 -1.67
CA GLU A 59 9.81 -3.18 -2.73
C GLU A 59 8.70 -2.29 -3.29
N TYR A 60 7.44 -2.68 -3.11
CA TYR A 60 6.31 -1.99 -3.71
C TYR A 60 5.04 -2.12 -2.87
N LEU A 61 4.15 -1.16 -2.99
CA LEU A 61 2.78 -1.23 -2.48
C LEU A 61 1.79 -1.03 -3.62
N ALA A 62 0.58 -1.58 -3.47
CA ALA A 62 -0.52 -1.34 -4.41
C ALA A 62 -1.79 -0.96 -3.66
N VAL A 63 -2.55 -0.06 -4.25
CA VAL A 63 -3.83 0.45 -3.75
C VAL A 63 -4.85 0.49 -4.88
N SER A 64 -6.12 0.69 -4.57
CA SER A 64 -7.18 0.73 -5.58
C SER A 64 -7.47 2.14 -6.12
N ASN A 65 -7.12 3.19 -5.38
CA ASN A 65 -7.42 4.58 -5.77
C ASN A 65 -6.42 5.59 -5.20
N LEU A 66 -6.54 6.83 -5.66
CA LEU A 66 -5.64 7.91 -5.27
C LEU A 66 -5.77 8.27 -3.79
N GLU A 67 -6.97 8.24 -3.23
CA GLU A 67 -7.20 8.57 -1.82
C GLU A 67 -6.44 7.63 -0.89
N GLU A 68 -6.44 6.34 -1.20
CA GLU A 68 -5.67 5.34 -0.45
C GLU A 68 -4.16 5.60 -0.57
N ALA A 69 -3.67 5.95 -1.76
CA ALA A 69 -2.27 6.32 -1.96
C ALA A 69 -1.88 7.56 -1.16
N VAL A 70 -2.73 8.59 -1.15
CA VAL A 70 -2.53 9.81 -0.36
C VAL A 70 -2.45 9.50 1.12
N GLN A 71 -3.33 8.64 1.62
CA GLN A 71 -3.33 8.22 3.03
C GLN A 71 -1.98 7.59 3.42
N ILE A 72 -1.46 6.70 2.60
CA ILE A 72 -0.18 6.04 2.84
C ILE A 72 0.97 7.05 2.80
N ARG A 73 0.98 7.97 1.82
CA ARG A 73 2.00 9.03 1.73
C ARG A 73 1.97 9.96 2.95
N ARG A 74 0.78 10.34 3.43
CA ARG A 74 0.64 11.12 4.68
C ARG A 74 1.16 10.37 5.90
N GLY A 75 1.18 9.07 5.86
CA GLY A 75 1.82 8.21 6.85
C GLY A 75 3.35 8.12 6.72
N GLU A 76 3.96 8.95 5.88
CA GLU A 76 5.40 9.03 5.65
C GLU A 76 6.03 7.75 5.07
N VAL A 77 5.23 6.91 4.41
CA VAL A 77 5.74 5.74 3.70
C VAL A 77 6.25 6.17 2.34
N ARG A 78 7.48 5.81 2.00
CA ARG A 78 8.18 6.23 0.77
C ARG A 78 8.30 5.14 -0.28
N LEU A 79 7.85 3.92 0.00
CA LEU A 79 7.82 2.86 -1.01
C LEU A 79 7.08 3.31 -2.27
N PRO A 80 7.48 2.84 -3.45
CA PRO A 80 6.67 3.04 -4.65
C PRO A 80 5.25 2.52 -4.44
N ILE A 81 4.25 3.28 -4.90
CA ILE A 81 2.84 2.92 -4.78
C ILE A 81 2.24 2.84 -6.16
N LEU A 82 1.61 1.72 -6.48
CA LEU A 82 0.88 1.49 -7.72
C LEU A 82 -0.62 1.58 -7.47
N ILE A 83 -1.32 2.43 -8.23
CA ILE A 83 -2.78 2.41 -8.27
C ILE A 83 -3.23 1.37 -9.31
N LEU A 84 -4.00 0.39 -8.87
CA LEU A 84 -4.54 -0.69 -9.71
C LEU A 84 -5.85 -0.33 -10.40
N GLY A 85 -6.47 0.80 -10.04
CA GLY A 85 -7.72 1.27 -10.60
C GLY A 85 -7.55 2.50 -11.48
N TYR A 86 -8.67 2.97 -12.02
CA TYR A 86 -8.71 4.18 -12.83
C TYR A 86 -8.57 5.43 -11.96
N THR A 87 -7.74 6.37 -12.43
CA THR A 87 -7.66 7.74 -11.88
C THR A 87 -7.94 8.73 -13.01
N PRO A 88 -8.89 9.67 -12.86
CA PRO A 88 -9.11 10.70 -13.87
C PRO A 88 -7.83 11.49 -14.18
N ALA A 89 -7.60 11.77 -15.45
CA ALA A 89 -6.38 12.45 -15.90
C ALA A 89 -6.17 13.84 -15.26
N GLU A 90 -7.24 14.49 -14.82
CA GLU A 90 -7.16 15.77 -14.10
C GLU A 90 -6.36 15.68 -12.79
N PHE A 91 -6.18 14.50 -12.22
CA PHE A 91 -5.39 14.26 -11.00
C PHE A 91 -3.92 13.89 -11.29
N ALA A 92 -3.48 13.94 -12.54
CA ALA A 92 -2.10 13.59 -12.92
C ALA A 92 -1.06 14.41 -12.14
N ALA A 93 -1.29 15.72 -11.96
CA ALA A 93 -0.38 16.57 -11.20
C ALA A 93 -0.24 16.12 -9.74
N ASN A 94 -1.33 15.64 -9.13
CA ASN A 94 -1.31 15.10 -7.77
C ASN A 94 -0.48 13.80 -7.68
N MET A 95 -0.64 12.94 -8.68
CA MET A 95 0.13 11.68 -8.75
C MET A 95 1.62 11.95 -8.94
N ILE A 96 1.99 12.91 -9.79
CA ILE A 96 3.38 13.32 -9.98
C ILE A 96 3.96 13.89 -8.69
N PHE A 97 3.25 14.81 -8.06
CA PHE A 97 3.70 15.42 -6.80
C PHE A 97 3.94 14.39 -5.68
N LEU A 98 3.10 13.37 -5.61
CA LEU A 98 3.17 12.32 -4.59
C LEU A 98 4.00 11.11 -5.02
N ASP A 99 4.57 11.14 -6.22
CA ASP A 99 5.33 10.03 -6.80
C ASP A 99 4.53 8.71 -6.76
N ILE A 100 3.36 8.75 -7.42
CA ILE A 100 2.45 7.60 -7.51
C ILE A 100 2.49 7.03 -8.92
N THR A 101 2.57 5.71 -9.02
CA THR A 101 2.51 4.96 -10.28
C THR A 101 1.06 4.61 -10.60
N GLN A 102 0.66 4.81 -11.85
CA GLN A 102 -0.70 4.56 -12.33
C GLN A 102 -0.73 3.37 -13.30
N GLU A 103 -1.62 2.44 -13.07
CA GLU A 103 -1.94 1.41 -14.05
C GLU A 103 -2.62 2.06 -15.27
N VAL A 104 -2.22 1.64 -16.47
CA VAL A 104 -2.72 2.18 -17.74
C VAL A 104 -3.40 1.06 -18.53
N HIS A 105 -4.69 1.25 -18.80
CA HIS A 105 -5.53 0.22 -19.43
C HIS A 105 -5.80 0.48 -20.93
N SER A 106 -5.41 1.64 -21.46
CA SER A 106 -5.57 1.97 -22.89
C SER A 106 -4.54 2.98 -23.36
N LEU A 107 -4.28 2.98 -24.67
CA LEU A 107 -3.41 3.96 -25.29
C LEU A 107 -3.95 5.38 -25.15
N ALA A 108 -5.26 5.57 -25.30
CA ALA A 108 -5.90 6.87 -25.14
C ALA A 108 -5.71 7.44 -23.74
N TYR A 109 -5.78 6.60 -22.72
CA TYR A 109 -5.54 7.00 -21.33
C TYR A 109 -4.07 7.35 -21.08
N ALA A 110 -3.15 6.69 -21.78
CA ALA A 110 -1.70 6.91 -21.64
C ALA A 110 -1.24 8.25 -22.23
N GLN A 111 -2.02 8.83 -23.13
CA GLN A 111 -1.72 10.09 -23.83
C GLN A 111 -2.21 11.32 -23.06
#